data_c7137796602016a479af013a4bd356bc
#
_entry.id   c7137796602016a479af013a4bd356bc
#
_cell.length_a   1.000
_cell.length_b   1.000
_cell.length_c   1.000
_cell.angle_alpha   90.00
_cell.angle_beta   90.00
_cell.angle_gamma   90.00
#
_symmetry.space_group_name_H-M   'P 1'
#
loop_
_entity.id
_entity.type
_entity.pdbx_description
1 polymer ?
#
loop_
_entity_poly.entity_id
_entity_poly.type
_entity_poly.pdbx_seq_one_letter_code
_entity_poly.pdbx_strand_id
1 'polypeptide(L)'
;RKQALAALASVASGKDVEKLAFLASPAGKDEFAQYITQPHRSLLEVMEDFPSAVPDLGLFFGAIAPRLAPRFYSISSSPAADANTVTATVAVVKEKVATGRVHEGVASTFLQRAAEGQKIPVFVRTSTFRLPENPEAPVIMIGPGTGFAPFRGFLQERTAQKASGATLGPAMLFFGCRNESKDFIYEDEMQAALREGVITSLDVAFSRDGPKKVYVQDKIIEKASTVYPIVKGTVGKNEGAVFICGDAKNMAKDVNKALLSVLMREGDYAAHEAEEILRRLKAGFRYHQDVW
;
A
#
# COMPACT_ATOMS: atom_id res chain seq x y z
N ARG A 1 17.67 -5.77 13.93
CA ARG A 1 17.79 -4.73 14.99
C ARG A 1 18.43 -5.29 16.26
N LYS A 2 17.98 -6.42 16.83
CA LYS A 2 18.60 -7.02 18.03
C LYS A 2 20.07 -7.43 17.81
N GLN A 3 20.42 -7.94 16.64
CA GLN A 3 21.82 -8.22 16.26
C GLN A 3 22.71 -6.97 16.30
N ALA A 4 22.20 -5.84 15.81
CA ALA A 4 22.95 -4.58 15.88
C ALA A 4 23.21 -4.13 17.31
N LEU A 5 22.22 -4.29 18.22
CA LEU A 5 22.42 -4.00 19.66
C LEU A 5 23.42 -4.94 20.30
N ALA A 6 23.39 -6.24 19.96
CA ALA A 6 24.39 -7.21 20.44
C ALA A 6 25.80 -6.87 19.94
N ALA A 7 25.94 -6.45 18.68
CA ALA A 7 27.21 -6.02 18.13
C ALA A 7 27.71 -4.72 18.81
N LEU A 8 26.84 -3.75 19.09
CA LEU A 8 27.21 -2.56 19.87
C LEU A 8 27.63 -2.93 21.29
N ALA A 9 26.94 -3.86 21.95
CA ALA A 9 27.29 -4.33 23.28
C ALA A 9 28.71 -4.94 23.34
N SER A 10 29.17 -5.60 22.25
CA SER A 10 30.50 -6.23 22.21
C SER A 10 31.68 -5.22 22.21
N VAL A 11 31.40 -3.95 21.89
CA VAL A 11 32.42 -2.88 21.84
C VAL A 11 32.14 -1.74 22.83
N ALA A 12 31.04 -1.83 23.57
CA ALA A 12 30.67 -0.88 24.60
C ALA A 12 31.49 -1.11 25.91
N SER A 13 31.43 -0.17 26.82
CA SER A 13 32.02 -0.27 28.15
C SER A 13 31.06 0.15 29.27
N GLY A 14 31.38 -0.24 30.50
CA GLY A 14 30.61 0.15 31.68
C GLY A 14 29.13 -0.32 31.62
N LYS A 15 28.22 0.55 32.03
CA LYS A 15 26.77 0.27 32.10
C LYS A 15 26.11 0.07 30.72
N ASP A 16 26.75 0.57 29.66
CA ASP A 16 26.21 0.47 28.30
C ASP A 16 26.22 -0.97 27.82
N VAL A 17 27.24 -1.77 28.20
CA VAL A 17 27.33 -3.20 27.88
C VAL A 17 26.08 -3.94 28.37
N GLU A 18 25.78 -3.80 29.67
CA GLU A 18 24.66 -4.51 30.30
C GLU A 18 23.33 -4.14 29.67
N LYS A 19 23.09 -2.83 29.46
CA LYS A 19 21.85 -2.32 28.89
C LYS A 19 21.66 -2.74 27.43
N LEU A 20 22.69 -2.64 26.60
CA LEU A 20 22.66 -3.07 25.20
C LEU A 20 22.46 -4.58 25.08
N ALA A 21 23.17 -5.37 25.88
CA ALA A 21 23.04 -6.82 25.92
C ALA A 21 21.64 -7.25 26.38
N PHE A 22 21.09 -6.58 27.39
CA PHE A 22 19.73 -6.84 27.87
C PHE A 22 18.68 -6.54 26.79
N LEU A 23 18.74 -5.37 26.14
CA LEU A 23 17.86 -5.00 25.04
C LEU A 23 17.95 -5.99 23.85
N ALA A 24 19.11 -6.57 23.60
CA ALA A 24 19.31 -7.58 22.56
C ALA A 24 18.75 -8.95 22.94
N SER A 25 18.65 -9.25 24.24
CA SER A 25 18.27 -10.57 24.77
C SER A 25 16.76 -10.87 24.61
N PRO A 26 16.33 -12.14 24.72
CA PRO A 26 14.92 -12.51 24.84
C PRO A 26 14.24 -11.87 26.04
N ALA A 27 14.92 -11.80 27.19
CA ALA A 27 14.40 -11.23 28.44
C ALA A 27 14.08 -9.73 28.32
N GLY A 28 14.85 -8.99 27.53
CA GLY A 28 14.63 -7.55 27.26
C GLY A 28 13.59 -7.24 26.18
N LYS A 29 12.66 -8.15 25.88
CA LYS A 29 11.68 -7.96 24.79
C LYS A 29 10.80 -6.71 24.99
N ASP A 30 10.32 -6.50 26.19
CA ASP A 30 9.39 -5.42 26.51
C ASP A 30 10.12 -4.06 26.55
N GLU A 31 11.32 -4.02 27.15
CA GLU A 31 12.18 -2.86 27.10
C GLU A 31 12.59 -2.50 25.67
N PHE A 32 12.92 -3.50 24.86
CA PHE A 32 13.20 -3.26 23.44
C PHE A 32 12.00 -2.62 22.73
N ALA A 33 10.77 -3.10 23.03
CA ALA A 33 9.56 -2.52 22.45
C ALA A 33 9.37 -1.06 22.90
N GLN A 34 9.53 -0.77 24.18
CA GLN A 34 9.41 0.59 24.73
C GLN A 34 10.51 1.53 24.28
N TYR A 35 11.77 1.05 24.21
CA TYR A 35 12.91 1.89 23.89
C TYR A 35 13.12 2.08 22.37
N ILE A 36 12.89 1.04 21.55
CA ILE A 36 13.17 1.07 20.12
C ILE A 36 11.90 1.15 19.27
N THR A 37 10.92 0.24 19.53
CA THR A 37 9.84 0.02 18.56
C THR A 37 8.76 1.10 18.66
N GLN A 38 8.29 1.40 19.87
CA GLN A 38 7.23 2.38 20.10
C GLN A 38 7.65 3.80 19.72
N PRO A 39 8.86 4.31 20.15
CA PRO A 39 9.31 5.63 19.75
C PRO A 39 9.91 5.69 18.34
N HIS A 40 9.92 4.58 17.59
CA HIS A 40 10.55 4.47 16.27
C HIS A 40 12.04 4.87 16.25
N ARG A 41 12.77 4.58 17.34
CA ARG A 41 14.16 5.01 17.53
C ARG A 41 15.05 4.47 16.41
N SER A 42 15.81 5.36 15.80
CA SER A 42 16.79 5.04 14.75
C SER A 42 18.09 4.46 15.33
N LEU A 43 18.90 3.87 14.46
CA LEU A 43 20.24 3.40 14.85
C LEU A 43 21.13 4.55 15.34
N LEU A 44 21.04 5.72 14.69
CA LEU A 44 21.79 6.92 15.09
C LEU A 44 21.45 7.33 16.52
N GLU A 45 20.16 7.41 16.85
CA GLU A 45 19.71 7.75 18.21
C GLU A 45 20.19 6.74 19.25
N VAL A 46 20.24 5.46 18.89
CA VAL A 46 20.82 4.43 19.77
C VAL A 46 22.30 4.67 19.99
N MET A 47 23.07 4.94 18.94
CA MET A 47 24.53 5.19 19.08
C MET A 47 24.82 6.46 19.87
N GLU A 48 23.97 7.48 19.78
CA GLU A 48 24.08 8.71 20.60
C GLU A 48 23.77 8.44 22.08
N ASP A 49 22.79 7.58 22.36
CA ASP A 49 22.42 7.21 23.74
C ASP A 49 23.45 6.29 24.41
N PHE A 50 24.29 5.59 23.62
CA PHE A 50 25.34 4.69 24.10
C PHE A 50 26.74 5.11 23.59
N PRO A 51 27.29 6.24 24.05
CA PRO A 51 28.49 6.81 23.47
C PRO A 51 29.76 5.98 23.70
N SER A 52 29.76 5.03 24.63
CA SER A 52 30.88 4.11 24.82
C SER A 52 30.94 3.00 23.75
N ALA A 53 29.84 2.77 23.00
CA ALA A 53 29.77 1.77 21.96
C ALA A 53 30.29 2.32 20.62
N VAL A 54 31.61 2.40 20.46
CA VAL A 54 32.27 2.91 19.25
C VAL A 54 32.78 1.75 18.40
N PRO A 55 32.02 1.30 17.38
CA PRO A 55 32.44 0.22 16.50
C PRO A 55 33.51 0.69 15.51
N ASP A 56 34.42 -0.18 15.14
CA ASP A 56 35.23 0.01 13.94
C ASP A 56 34.37 -0.10 12.66
N LEU A 57 34.94 0.29 11.52
CA LEU A 57 34.21 0.27 10.24
C LEU A 57 33.80 -1.14 9.80
N GLY A 58 34.62 -2.16 10.12
CA GLY A 58 34.32 -3.55 9.78
C GLY A 58 33.09 -4.05 10.53
N LEU A 59 33.07 -3.86 11.85
CA LEU A 59 31.92 -4.22 12.69
C LEU A 59 30.67 -3.38 12.33
N PHE A 60 30.85 -2.07 12.07
CA PHE A 60 29.75 -1.21 11.70
C PHE A 60 29.05 -1.68 10.43
N PHE A 61 29.76 -1.86 9.32
CA PHE A 61 29.18 -2.31 8.06
C PHE A 61 28.88 -3.80 8.01
N GLY A 62 29.57 -4.63 8.78
CA GLY A 62 29.36 -6.07 8.81
C GLY A 62 28.15 -6.54 9.63
N ALA A 63 27.87 -5.85 10.77
CA ALA A 63 26.87 -6.33 11.72
C ALA A 63 25.86 -5.28 12.19
N ILE A 64 26.20 -3.98 12.17
CA ILE A 64 25.37 -2.93 12.76
C ILE A 64 24.52 -2.23 11.72
N ALA A 65 25.12 -1.73 10.64
CA ALA A 65 24.44 -1.02 9.56
C ALA A 65 24.24 -1.92 8.33
N PRO A 66 23.09 -2.58 8.20
CA PRO A 66 22.82 -3.42 7.05
C PRO A 66 22.70 -2.57 5.78
N ARG A 67 22.95 -3.20 4.62
CA ARG A 67 22.71 -2.56 3.32
C ARG A 67 21.28 -2.06 3.22
N LEU A 68 21.09 -0.91 2.60
CA LEU A 68 19.75 -0.39 2.32
C LEU A 68 19.02 -1.38 1.39
N ALA A 69 17.87 -1.85 1.86
CA ALA A 69 17.00 -2.67 1.03
C ALA A 69 16.31 -1.78 -0.04
N PRO A 70 16.06 -2.31 -1.24
CA PRO A 70 15.27 -1.60 -2.23
C PRO A 70 13.85 -1.35 -1.70
N ARG A 71 13.24 -0.26 -2.15
CA ARG A 71 11.83 0.03 -1.91
C ARG A 71 11.06 -0.25 -3.18
N PHE A 72 9.91 -0.89 -3.00
CA PHE A 72 9.02 -1.19 -4.11
C PHE A 72 7.90 -0.17 -4.16
N TYR A 73 7.60 0.29 -5.35
CA TYR A 73 6.49 1.20 -5.64
C TYR A 73 5.67 0.59 -6.77
N SER A 74 4.35 0.63 -6.63
CA SER A 74 3.46 0.20 -7.70
C SER A 74 3.60 1.14 -8.88
N ILE A 75 3.70 0.58 -10.08
CA ILE A 75 3.76 1.36 -11.32
C ILE A 75 2.41 2.06 -11.51
N SER A 76 2.44 3.37 -11.77
CA SER A 76 1.25 4.21 -11.95
C SER A 76 1.03 4.65 -13.40
N SER A 77 1.65 3.97 -14.37
CA SER A 77 1.46 4.20 -15.82
C SER A 77 1.21 2.90 -16.56
N SER A 78 0.57 3.01 -17.74
CA SER A 78 0.45 1.90 -18.69
C SER A 78 1.39 2.11 -19.88
N PRO A 79 2.08 1.06 -20.36
CA PRO A 79 2.84 1.12 -21.59
C PRO A 79 1.97 1.37 -22.83
N ALA A 80 0.66 1.13 -22.76
CA ALA A 80 -0.26 1.48 -23.83
C ALA A 80 -0.49 2.99 -23.97
N ALA A 81 -0.26 3.76 -22.89
CA ALA A 81 -0.30 5.22 -22.94
C ALA A 81 1.05 5.83 -23.36
N ASP A 82 2.15 5.29 -22.83
CA ASP A 82 3.52 5.65 -23.21
C ASP A 82 4.45 4.45 -22.97
N ALA A 83 4.91 3.85 -24.06
CA ALA A 83 5.76 2.66 -24.02
C ALA A 83 7.17 2.91 -23.44
N ASN A 84 7.62 4.17 -23.40
CA ASN A 84 8.98 4.54 -23.00
C ASN A 84 9.06 5.11 -21.59
N THR A 85 7.93 5.34 -20.94
CA THR A 85 7.87 5.99 -19.63
C THR A 85 7.24 5.09 -18.58
N VAL A 86 7.90 4.96 -17.43
CA VAL A 86 7.35 4.32 -16.24
C VAL A 86 7.21 5.36 -15.13
N THR A 87 6.02 5.49 -14.57
CA THR A 87 5.77 6.42 -13.46
C THR A 87 5.45 5.68 -12.16
N ALA A 88 5.76 6.31 -11.04
CA ALA A 88 5.39 5.85 -9.70
C ALA A 88 4.80 7.00 -8.88
N THR A 89 3.78 6.69 -8.09
CA THR A 89 3.17 7.65 -7.15
C THR A 89 3.78 7.44 -5.77
N VAL A 90 4.49 8.45 -5.26
CA VAL A 90 5.27 8.32 -4.03
C VAL A 90 4.82 9.35 -3.00
N ALA A 91 4.34 8.88 -1.84
CA ALA A 91 4.15 9.75 -0.69
C ALA A 91 5.48 10.02 0.01
N VAL A 92 5.78 11.30 0.25
CA VAL A 92 6.97 11.70 1.00
C VAL A 92 6.72 11.44 2.49
N VAL A 93 7.54 10.57 3.08
CA VAL A 93 7.44 10.22 4.49
C VAL A 93 8.26 11.20 5.31
N LYS A 94 7.57 11.96 6.18
CA LYS A 94 8.16 12.79 7.25
C LYS A 94 7.33 12.61 8.50
N GLU A 95 7.94 12.11 9.56
CA GLU A 95 7.27 11.82 10.82
C GLU A 95 8.04 12.41 12.00
N LYS A 96 7.34 13.19 12.84
CA LYS A 96 7.89 13.60 14.12
C LYS A 96 7.69 12.45 15.10
N VAL A 97 8.77 11.81 15.49
CA VAL A 97 8.75 10.67 16.41
C VAL A 97 8.70 11.10 17.87
N ALA A 98 8.43 10.16 18.78
CA ALA A 98 8.30 10.43 20.22
C ALA A 98 9.59 11.00 20.86
N THR A 99 10.75 10.77 20.26
CA THR A 99 12.03 11.36 20.67
C THR A 99 12.14 12.88 20.38
N GLY A 100 11.15 13.45 19.69
CA GLY A 100 11.12 14.84 19.25
C GLY A 100 11.81 15.11 17.91
N ARG A 101 12.49 14.13 17.35
CA ARG A 101 13.16 14.23 16.03
C ARG A 101 12.16 14.07 14.89
N VAL A 102 12.54 14.56 13.71
CA VAL A 102 11.83 14.33 12.47
C VAL A 102 12.59 13.24 11.70
N HIS A 103 11.91 12.10 11.51
CA HIS A 103 12.42 11.05 10.63
C HIS A 103 11.93 11.27 9.22
N GLU A 104 12.85 11.28 8.27
CA GLU A 104 12.56 11.37 6.84
C GLU A 104 12.72 9.98 6.19
N GLY A 105 11.77 9.62 5.33
CA GLY A 105 11.84 8.37 4.59
C GLY A 105 13.00 8.40 3.59
N VAL A 106 13.98 7.52 3.72
CA VAL A 106 15.22 7.54 2.93
C VAL A 106 14.95 7.57 1.42
N ALA A 107 14.11 6.69 0.91
CA ALA A 107 13.81 6.63 -0.52
C ALA A 107 12.88 7.76 -0.96
N SER A 108 11.83 8.06 -0.19
CA SER A 108 10.83 9.06 -0.59
C SER A 108 11.41 10.49 -0.59
N THR A 109 12.27 10.84 0.37
CA THR A 109 12.94 12.15 0.38
C THR A 109 14.09 12.23 -0.62
N PHE A 110 14.76 11.11 -0.92
CA PHE A 110 15.71 11.06 -2.04
C PHE A 110 14.99 11.37 -3.36
N LEU A 111 13.86 10.72 -3.63
CA LEU A 111 13.06 10.98 -4.83
C LEU A 111 12.50 12.41 -4.86
N GLN A 112 12.07 12.95 -3.72
CA GLN A 112 11.60 14.34 -3.62
C GLN A 112 12.69 15.36 -4.01
N ARG A 113 13.95 15.06 -3.67
CA ARG A 113 15.10 15.94 -3.92
C ARG A 113 15.75 15.70 -5.29
N ALA A 114 15.36 14.65 -5.99
CA ALA A 114 15.90 14.32 -7.30
C ALA A 114 15.57 15.41 -8.31
N ALA A 115 16.57 15.87 -9.04
CA ALA A 115 16.39 16.82 -10.11
C ALA A 115 15.90 16.12 -11.39
N GLU A 116 15.19 16.87 -12.25
CA GLU A 116 14.84 16.39 -13.58
C GLU A 116 16.10 15.98 -14.37
N GLY A 117 16.03 14.85 -15.06
CA GLY A 117 17.17 14.26 -15.78
C GLY A 117 18.17 13.49 -14.90
N GLN A 118 18.00 13.47 -13.58
CA GLN A 118 18.85 12.68 -12.70
C GLN A 118 18.65 11.18 -12.97
N LYS A 119 19.75 10.45 -13.20
CA LYS A 119 19.72 8.99 -13.36
C LYS A 119 19.60 8.28 -12.02
N ILE A 120 18.60 7.43 -11.88
CA ILE A 120 18.33 6.65 -10.66
C ILE A 120 18.35 5.17 -11.03
N PRO A 121 19.17 4.33 -10.35
CA PRO A 121 19.16 2.89 -10.56
C PRO A 121 17.84 2.28 -10.11
N VAL A 122 17.15 1.62 -11.01
CA VAL A 122 15.89 0.94 -10.74
C VAL A 122 15.87 -0.45 -11.38
N PHE A 123 14.98 -1.32 -10.89
CA PHE A 123 14.62 -2.55 -11.55
C PHE A 123 13.12 -2.77 -11.48
N VAL A 124 12.58 -3.46 -12.46
CA VAL A 124 11.15 -3.78 -12.51
C VAL A 124 10.97 -5.23 -12.08
N ARG A 125 10.01 -5.45 -11.19
CA ARG A 125 9.58 -6.79 -10.77
C ARG A 125 8.25 -7.14 -11.41
N THR A 126 8.16 -8.34 -11.97
CA THR A 126 6.91 -8.87 -12.51
C THR A 126 5.87 -9.00 -11.40
N SER A 127 4.64 -8.59 -11.68
CA SER A 127 3.50 -8.67 -10.77
C SER A 127 2.36 -9.44 -11.40
N THR A 128 1.58 -10.12 -10.56
CA THR A 128 0.28 -10.73 -10.92
C THR A 128 -0.89 -9.75 -10.76
N PHE A 129 -0.63 -8.54 -10.28
CA PHE A 129 -1.63 -7.48 -10.14
C PHE A 129 -1.86 -6.82 -11.50
N ARG A 130 -2.72 -7.43 -12.31
CA ARG A 130 -2.99 -7.06 -13.70
C ARG A 130 -4.48 -7.14 -13.98
N LEU A 131 -4.95 -6.26 -14.88
CA LEU A 131 -6.32 -6.35 -15.43
C LEU A 131 -6.58 -7.73 -16.05
N PRO A 132 -7.83 -8.20 -16.02
CA PRO A 132 -8.24 -9.37 -16.79
C PRO A 132 -7.91 -9.23 -18.27
N GLU A 133 -7.55 -10.34 -18.94
CA GLU A 133 -7.29 -10.34 -20.39
C GLU A 133 -8.54 -9.94 -21.19
N ASN A 134 -9.73 -10.34 -20.73
CA ASN A 134 -10.98 -9.89 -21.31
C ASN A 134 -11.35 -8.50 -20.81
N PRO A 135 -11.33 -7.45 -21.65
CA PRO A 135 -11.67 -6.08 -21.25
C PRO A 135 -13.14 -5.91 -20.82
N GLU A 136 -14.02 -6.84 -21.20
CA GLU A 136 -15.43 -6.86 -20.76
C GLU A 136 -15.62 -7.42 -19.34
N ALA A 137 -14.58 -8.02 -18.74
CA ALA A 137 -14.67 -8.53 -17.38
C ALA A 137 -14.93 -7.37 -16.39
N PRO A 138 -15.93 -7.48 -15.51
CA PRO A 138 -16.18 -6.48 -14.49
C PRO A 138 -15.02 -6.36 -13.51
N VAL A 139 -14.65 -5.14 -13.10
CA VAL A 139 -13.57 -4.91 -12.15
C VAL A 139 -13.97 -3.97 -11.01
N ILE A 140 -13.53 -4.28 -9.81
CA ILE A 140 -13.61 -3.40 -8.65
C ILE A 140 -12.19 -3.02 -8.25
N MET A 141 -11.91 -1.74 -8.21
CA MET A 141 -10.62 -1.15 -7.86
C MET A 141 -10.76 -0.37 -6.54
N ILE A 142 -9.98 -0.72 -5.52
CA ILE A 142 -10.06 -0.14 -4.18
C ILE A 142 -8.67 0.34 -3.80
N GLY A 143 -8.44 1.67 -3.80
CA GLY A 143 -7.11 2.25 -3.61
C GLY A 143 -7.11 3.63 -3.00
N PRO A 144 -7.19 3.76 -1.66
CA PRO A 144 -7.09 5.06 -1.00
C PRO A 144 -5.65 5.61 -1.03
N GLY A 145 -5.54 6.94 -1.17
CA GLY A 145 -4.26 7.65 -1.21
C GLY A 145 -3.35 7.12 -2.32
N THR A 146 -2.09 6.84 -1.98
CA THR A 146 -1.11 6.26 -2.93
C THR A 146 -1.45 4.84 -3.37
N GLY A 147 -2.40 4.16 -2.73
CA GLY A 147 -2.99 2.92 -3.24
C GLY A 147 -3.67 3.04 -4.59
N PHE A 148 -3.96 4.27 -5.04
CA PHE A 148 -4.45 4.53 -6.38
C PHE A 148 -3.40 4.30 -7.49
N ALA A 149 -2.12 4.28 -7.17
CA ALA A 149 -1.02 4.19 -8.14
C ALA A 149 -1.24 3.14 -9.24
N PRO A 150 -1.45 1.83 -8.96
CA PRO A 150 -1.66 0.85 -10.03
C PRO A 150 -2.97 1.09 -10.77
N PHE A 151 -3.98 1.65 -10.15
CA PHE A 151 -5.27 1.93 -10.79
C PHE A 151 -5.18 3.07 -11.80
N ARG A 152 -4.29 4.05 -11.58
CA ARG A 152 -3.97 5.03 -12.61
C ARG A 152 -3.46 4.34 -13.88
N GLY A 153 -2.54 3.40 -13.75
CA GLY A 153 -2.09 2.57 -14.87
C GLY A 153 -3.25 1.78 -15.52
N PHE A 154 -4.16 1.22 -14.71
CA PHE A 154 -5.34 0.53 -15.21
C PHE A 154 -6.30 1.45 -15.96
N LEU A 155 -6.50 2.69 -15.50
CA LEU A 155 -7.31 3.67 -16.22
C LEU A 155 -6.70 3.99 -17.59
N GLN A 156 -5.39 4.22 -17.66
CA GLN A 156 -4.67 4.46 -18.91
C GLN A 156 -4.77 3.26 -19.87
N GLU A 157 -4.61 2.04 -19.37
CA GLU A 157 -4.75 0.81 -20.15
C GLU A 157 -6.16 0.68 -20.72
N ARG A 158 -7.19 0.83 -19.90
CA ARG A 158 -8.60 0.77 -20.33
C ARG A 158 -8.94 1.88 -21.32
N THR A 159 -8.38 3.07 -21.16
CA THR A 159 -8.53 4.17 -22.13
C THR A 159 -7.97 3.77 -23.49
N ALA A 160 -6.78 3.18 -23.52
CA ALA A 160 -6.15 2.71 -24.76
C ALA A 160 -6.94 1.54 -25.39
N GLN A 161 -7.43 0.59 -24.59
CA GLN A 161 -8.31 -0.51 -25.06
C GLN A 161 -9.58 0.04 -25.70
N LYS A 162 -10.23 1.02 -25.06
CA LYS A 162 -11.43 1.68 -25.60
C LYS A 162 -11.14 2.41 -26.90
N ALA A 163 -10.04 3.14 -26.97
CA ALA A 163 -9.60 3.86 -28.16
C ALA A 163 -9.29 2.90 -29.34
N SER A 164 -8.86 1.68 -29.06
CA SER A 164 -8.65 0.62 -30.06
C SER A 164 -9.93 -0.12 -30.45
N GLY A 165 -11.10 0.29 -29.93
CA GLY A 165 -12.41 -0.29 -30.27
C GLY A 165 -12.87 -1.43 -29.37
N ALA A 166 -12.17 -1.71 -28.27
CA ALA A 166 -12.60 -2.73 -27.32
C ALA A 166 -13.86 -2.29 -26.55
N THR A 167 -14.79 -3.21 -26.36
CA THR A 167 -15.91 -3.02 -25.41
C THR A 167 -15.41 -3.23 -24.01
N LEU A 168 -15.63 -2.24 -23.13
CA LEU A 168 -15.21 -2.30 -21.74
C LEU A 168 -16.37 -2.80 -20.85
N GLY A 169 -16.08 -3.76 -19.99
CA GLY A 169 -16.99 -4.18 -18.92
C GLY A 169 -17.08 -3.14 -17.79
N PRO A 170 -18.04 -3.30 -16.86
CA PRO A 170 -18.21 -2.43 -15.71
C PRO A 170 -16.92 -2.32 -14.88
N ALA A 171 -16.58 -1.10 -14.46
CA ALA A 171 -15.42 -0.85 -13.61
C ALA A 171 -15.79 0.15 -12.52
N MET A 172 -15.73 -0.28 -11.27
CA MET A 172 -15.97 0.55 -10.10
C MET A 172 -14.66 0.96 -9.47
N LEU A 173 -14.48 2.24 -9.17
CA LEU A 173 -13.30 2.77 -8.48
C LEU A 173 -13.72 3.37 -7.13
N PHE A 174 -13.17 2.79 -6.07
CA PHE A 174 -13.29 3.30 -4.70
C PHE A 174 -11.97 3.99 -4.32
N PHE A 175 -11.99 5.30 -4.26
CA PHE A 175 -10.85 6.12 -3.86
C PHE A 175 -11.12 6.71 -2.47
N GLY A 176 -10.07 6.94 -1.69
CA GLY A 176 -10.19 7.56 -0.37
C GLY A 176 -9.02 8.49 -0.09
N CYS A 177 -9.31 9.66 0.48
CA CYS A 177 -8.29 10.58 0.97
C CYS A 177 -8.77 11.27 2.26
N ARG A 178 -7.95 12.17 2.80
CA ARG A 178 -8.33 12.87 4.05
C ARG A 178 -9.28 14.02 3.76
N ASN A 179 -8.92 14.87 2.81
CA ASN A 179 -9.68 16.06 2.45
C ASN A 179 -9.76 16.19 0.92
N GLU A 180 -10.90 16.58 0.41
CA GLU A 180 -11.12 16.84 -1.01
C GLU A 180 -10.11 17.85 -1.56
N SER A 181 -10.00 19.01 -0.90
CA SER A 181 -9.18 20.14 -1.37
C SER A 181 -7.67 19.98 -1.13
N LYS A 182 -7.21 18.90 -0.45
CA LYS A 182 -5.79 18.80 -0.03
C LYS A 182 -5.05 17.61 -0.58
N ASP A 183 -5.68 16.45 -0.63
CA ASP A 183 -5.01 15.20 -0.97
C ASP A 183 -5.85 14.27 -1.88
N PHE A 184 -6.78 14.85 -2.65
CA PHE A 184 -7.46 14.16 -3.74
C PHE A 184 -6.54 14.15 -4.97
N ILE A 185 -5.55 13.28 -4.94
CA ILE A 185 -4.57 13.13 -6.03
C ILE A 185 -5.26 12.58 -7.29
N TYR A 186 -4.83 13.03 -8.47
CA TYR A 186 -5.35 12.59 -9.79
C TYR A 186 -6.87 12.75 -9.98
N GLU A 187 -7.50 13.69 -9.30
CA GLU A 187 -8.94 13.95 -9.41
C GLU A 187 -9.38 14.12 -10.87
N ASP A 188 -8.71 15.00 -11.61
CA ASP A 188 -9.05 15.28 -13.01
C ASP A 188 -8.99 14.03 -13.89
N GLU A 189 -7.99 13.15 -13.68
CA GLU A 189 -7.85 11.90 -14.43
C GLU A 189 -8.98 10.92 -14.10
N MET A 190 -9.36 10.80 -12.82
CA MET A 190 -10.48 9.94 -12.39
C MET A 190 -11.82 10.45 -12.92
N GLN A 191 -12.05 11.76 -12.85
CA GLN A 191 -13.26 12.39 -13.37
C GLN A 191 -13.34 12.26 -14.91
N ALA A 192 -12.22 12.41 -15.62
CA ALA A 192 -12.17 12.18 -17.06
C ALA A 192 -12.50 10.73 -17.40
N ALA A 193 -11.91 9.77 -16.70
CA ALA A 193 -12.18 8.35 -16.89
C ALA A 193 -13.68 8.00 -16.68
N LEU A 194 -14.33 8.66 -15.73
CA LEU A 194 -15.78 8.50 -15.50
C LEU A 194 -16.59 9.10 -16.65
N ARG A 195 -16.31 10.35 -17.03
CA ARG A 195 -17.02 11.02 -18.15
C ARG A 195 -16.88 10.28 -19.47
N GLU A 196 -15.71 9.72 -19.72
CA GLU A 196 -15.39 8.98 -20.92
C GLU A 196 -15.89 7.53 -20.87
N GLY A 197 -16.48 7.06 -19.77
CA GLY A 197 -16.97 5.70 -19.59
C GLY A 197 -15.84 4.65 -19.58
N VAL A 198 -14.64 5.02 -19.16
CA VAL A 198 -13.53 4.09 -18.87
C VAL A 198 -13.80 3.37 -17.56
N ILE A 199 -14.41 4.07 -16.60
CA ILE A 199 -15.01 3.50 -15.38
C ILE A 199 -16.51 3.79 -15.36
N THR A 200 -17.25 2.95 -14.66
CA THR A 200 -18.73 3.07 -14.53
C THR A 200 -19.15 3.76 -13.24
N SER A 201 -18.31 3.77 -12.22
CA SER A 201 -18.52 4.57 -11.00
C SER A 201 -17.19 5.01 -10.39
N LEU A 202 -17.23 6.18 -9.77
CA LEU A 202 -16.19 6.73 -8.93
C LEU A 202 -16.80 7.06 -7.57
N ASP A 203 -16.42 6.29 -6.55
CA ASP A 203 -16.94 6.43 -5.20
C ASP A 203 -15.81 6.92 -4.28
N VAL A 204 -15.90 8.19 -3.87
CA VAL A 204 -14.85 8.86 -3.09
C VAL A 204 -15.20 8.93 -1.62
N ALA A 205 -14.26 8.63 -0.76
CA ALA A 205 -14.37 8.69 0.69
C ALA A 205 -13.43 9.74 1.27
N PHE A 206 -13.97 10.72 1.99
CA PHE A 206 -13.21 11.76 2.69
C PHE A 206 -13.22 11.49 4.20
N SER A 207 -12.04 11.19 4.77
CA SER A 207 -11.97 10.78 6.17
C SER A 207 -11.87 11.93 7.16
N ARG A 208 -11.73 13.20 6.69
CA ARG A 208 -11.56 14.38 7.55
C ARG A 208 -12.33 15.63 7.07
N ASP A 209 -13.26 15.52 6.14
CA ASP A 209 -14.06 16.64 5.66
C ASP A 209 -15.39 16.81 6.41
N GLY A 210 -15.84 15.76 7.07
CA GLY A 210 -17.07 15.77 7.85
C GLY A 210 -16.88 15.46 9.33
N PRO A 211 -17.92 15.56 10.13
CA PRO A 211 -17.93 15.21 11.54
C PRO A 211 -17.72 13.70 11.75
N LYS A 212 -18.10 12.88 10.79
CA LYS A 212 -17.90 11.43 10.77
C LYS A 212 -16.83 11.07 9.71
N LYS A 213 -15.90 10.24 10.12
CA LYS A 213 -14.92 9.67 9.18
C LYS A 213 -15.61 8.72 8.22
N VAL A 214 -15.39 8.91 6.92
CA VAL A 214 -15.87 8.01 5.88
C VAL A 214 -14.66 7.40 5.18
N TYR A 215 -14.69 6.09 5.04
CA TYR A 215 -13.62 5.30 4.42
C TYR A 215 -14.14 4.52 3.21
N VAL A 216 -13.25 3.95 2.42
CA VAL A 216 -13.62 3.19 1.22
C VAL A 216 -14.52 1.99 1.51
N GLN A 217 -14.36 1.32 2.67
CA GLN A 217 -15.22 0.22 3.09
C GLN A 217 -16.67 0.67 3.33
N ASP A 218 -16.89 1.90 3.79
CA ASP A 218 -18.24 2.45 3.96
C ASP A 218 -18.90 2.64 2.59
N LYS A 219 -18.14 3.14 1.59
CA LYS A 219 -18.60 3.29 0.21
C LYS A 219 -18.91 1.95 -0.47
N ILE A 220 -18.14 0.92 -0.19
CA ILE A 220 -18.41 -0.44 -0.66
C ILE A 220 -19.75 -0.94 -0.13
N ILE A 221 -20.05 -0.71 1.15
CA ILE A 221 -21.32 -1.10 1.77
C ILE A 221 -22.48 -0.27 1.20
N GLU A 222 -22.29 1.04 0.95
CA GLU A 222 -23.29 1.90 0.29
C GLU A 222 -23.66 1.40 -1.10
N LYS A 223 -22.69 0.82 -1.83
CA LYS A 223 -22.87 0.29 -3.19
C LYS A 223 -23.06 -1.23 -3.26
N ALA A 224 -23.49 -1.84 -2.18
CA ALA A 224 -23.56 -3.29 -2.03
C ALA A 224 -24.29 -3.99 -3.18
N SER A 225 -25.43 -3.48 -3.63
CA SER A 225 -26.21 -4.07 -4.72
C SER A 225 -25.46 -4.10 -6.06
N THR A 226 -24.57 -3.16 -6.31
CA THR A 226 -23.72 -3.12 -7.52
C THR A 226 -22.43 -3.92 -7.36
N VAL A 227 -21.86 -3.93 -6.14
CA VAL A 227 -20.65 -4.68 -5.79
C VAL A 227 -20.93 -6.20 -5.77
N TYR A 228 -22.07 -6.60 -5.23
CA TYR A 228 -22.44 -8.00 -5.02
C TYR A 228 -22.31 -8.89 -6.27
N PRO A 229 -22.91 -8.57 -7.43
CA PRO A 229 -22.83 -9.44 -8.61
C PRO A 229 -21.39 -9.62 -9.10
N ILE A 230 -20.53 -8.61 -8.94
CA ILE A 230 -19.12 -8.70 -9.35
C ILE A 230 -18.34 -9.61 -8.39
N VAL A 231 -18.56 -9.45 -7.06
CA VAL A 231 -17.87 -10.26 -6.04
C VAL A 231 -18.36 -11.71 -6.05
N LYS A 232 -19.66 -11.92 -6.18
CA LYS A 232 -20.23 -13.28 -6.31
C LYS A 232 -19.64 -13.99 -7.51
N GLY A 233 -19.44 -13.26 -8.59
CA GLY A 233 -19.03 -13.80 -9.89
C GLY A 233 -20.12 -14.58 -10.58
N THR A 234 -20.13 -14.55 -11.88
CA THR A 234 -20.92 -15.47 -12.69
C THR A 234 -19.99 -16.53 -13.25
N VAL A 235 -20.45 -17.78 -13.29
CA VAL A 235 -19.71 -18.85 -13.96
C VAL A 235 -19.78 -18.55 -15.47
N GLY A 236 -18.64 -18.31 -16.13
CA GLY A 236 -18.56 -18.06 -17.56
C GLY A 236 -17.66 -16.90 -17.97
N LYS A 237 -17.87 -16.37 -19.19
CA LYS A 237 -16.96 -15.42 -19.87
C LYS A 237 -16.72 -14.07 -19.16
N ASN A 238 -17.56 -13.66 -18.20
CA ASN A 238 -17.53 -12.34 -17.57
C ASN A 238 -17.32 -12.43 -16.05
N GLU A 239 -16.39 -13.27 -15.63
CA GLU A 239 -16.01 -13.32 -14.22
C GLU A 239 -15.32 -12.02 -13.78
N GLY A 240 -15.93 -11.33 -12.79
CA GLY A 240 -15.38 -10.08 -12.26
C GLY A 240 -14.16 -10.29 -11.39
N ALA A 241 -13.31 -9.27 -11.26
CA ALA A 241 -12.14 -9.28 -10.41
C ALA A 241 -12.13 -8.09 -9.43
N VAL A 242 -11.54 -8.30 -8.25
CA VAL A 242 -11.38 -7.31 -7.19
C VAL A 242 -9.91 -7.03 -6.99
N PHE A 243 -9.55 -5.76 -6.99
CA PHE A 243 -8.20 -5.26 -6.80
C PHE A 243 -8.14 -4.32 -5.60
N ILE A 244 -7.23 -4.60 -4.68
CA ILE A 244 -7.04 -3.82 -3.44
C ILE A 244 -5.59 -3.40 -3.35
N CYS A 245 -5.33 -2.08 -3.23
CA CYS A 245 -3.99 -1.55 -3.09
C CYS A 245 -3.92 -0.53 -1.94
N GLY A 246 -2.92 -0.64 -1.06
CA GLY A 246 -2.68 0.29 0.05
C GLY A 246 -2.34 -0.34 1.39
N ASP A 247 -2.85 0.22 2.51
CA ASP A 247 -2.50 -0.21 3.87
C ASP A 247 -2.94 -1.65 4.19
N ALA A 248 -1.96 -2.51 4.47
CA ALA A 248 -2.18 -3.90 4.86
C ALA A 248 -2.76 -4.06 6.27
N LYS A 249 -2.46 -3.14 7.20
CA LYS A 249 -2.76 -3.32 8.63
C LYS A 249 -4.25 -3.18 8.93
N ASN A 250 -4.88 -2.16 8.38
CA ASN A 250 -6.26 -1.80 8.67
C ASN A 250 -7.14 -1.86 7.41
N MET A 251 -6.82 -1.07 6.39
CA MET A 251 -7.66 -0.89 5.20
C MET A 251 -7.99 -2.21 4.50
N ALA A 252 -7.00 -3.03 4.20
CA ALA A 252 -7.24 -4.30 3.50
C ALA A 252 -8.12 -5.27 4.29
N LYS A 253 -8.00 -5.28 5.62
CA LYS A 253 -8.86 -6.09 6.50
C LYS A 253 -10.29 -5.58 6.53
N ASP A 254 -10.47 -4.26 6.61
CA ASP A 254 -11.80 -3.65 6.69
C ASP A 254 -12.53 -3.73 5.35
N VAL A 255 -11.80 -3.61 4.23
CA VAL A 255 -12.34 -3.92 2.89
C VAL A 255 -12.78 -5.38 2.79
N ASN A 256 -11.98 -6.33 3.27
CA ASN A 256 -12.37 -7.75 3.27
C ASN A 256 -13.66 -7.99 4.09
N LYS A 257 -13.80 -7.36 5.27
CA LYS A 257 -15.02 -7.42 6.08
C LYS A 257 -16.21 -6.79 5.35
N ALA A 258 -16.02 -5.66 4.67
CA ALA A 258 -17.08 -5.02 3.90
C ALA A 258 -17.58 -5.92 2.77
N LEU A 259 -16.68 -6.58 2.03
CA LEU A 259 -17.06 -7.53 0.98
C LEU A 259 -17.80 -8.75 1.53
N LEU A 260 -17.40 -9.27 2.69
CA LEU A 260 -18.17 -10.31 3.40
C LEU A 260 -19.57 -9.82 3.77
N SER A 261 -19.69 -8.61 4.33
CA SER A 261 -20.99 -8.01 4.66
C SER A 261 -21.88 -7.83 3.42
N VAL A 262 -21.29 -7.44 2.29
CA VAL A 262 -22.02 -7.33 1.01
C VAL A 262 -22.58 -8.71 0.59
N LEU A 263 -21.76 -9.75 0.63
CA LEU A 263 -22.21 -11.12 0.29
C LEU A 263 -23.33 -11.60 1.21
N MET A 264 -23.17 -11.42 2.52
CA MET A 264 -24.18 -11.83 3.51
C MET A 264 -25.49 -11.07 3.32
N ARG A 265 -25.44 -9.75 3.07
CA ARG A 265 -26.64 -8.90 2.98
C ARG A 265 -27.38 -9.07 1.66
N GLU A 266 -26.66 -9.05 0.54
CA GLU A 266 -27.28 -9.04 -0.80
C GLU A 266 -27.54 -10.47 -1.33
N GLY A 267 -26.80 -11.46 -0.83
CA GLY A 267 -26.90 -12.84 -1.27
C GLY A 267 -27.57 -13.76 -0.25
N ASP A 268 -27.94 -13.23 0.93
CA ASP A 268 -28.48 -14.01 2.04
C ASP A 268 -27.60 -15.19 2.46
N TYR A 269 -26.26 -15.01 2.34
CA TYR A 269 -25.30 -16.04 2.72
C TYR A 269 -25.01 -16.03 4.22
N ALA A 270 -24.87 -17.21 4.81
CA ALA A 270 -24.25 -17.33 6.12
C ALA A 270 -22.77 -16.92 6.06
N ALA A 271 -22.18 -16.55 7.21
CA ALA A 271 -20.81 -16.04 7.26
C ALA A 271 -19.78 -17.00 6.62
N HIS A 272 -19.89 -18.30 6.90
CA HIS A 272 -18.99 -19.31 6.35
C HIS A 272 -19.13 -19.48 4.83
N GLU A 273 -20.33 -19.28 4.27
CA GLU A 273 -20.57 -19.34 2.82
C GLU A 273 -19.95 -18.10 2.13
N ALA A 274 -20.11 -16.92 2.73
CA ALA A 274 -19.50 -15.69 2.24
C ALA A 274 -17.95 -15.78 2.25
N GLU A 275 -17.37 -16.35 3.31
CA GLU A 275 -15.94 -16.62 3.40
C GLU A 275 -15.47 -17.60 2.30
N GLU A 276 -16.25 -18.64 2.04
CA GLU A 276 -15.95 -19.60 0.98
C GLU A 276 -15.98 -18.96 -0.41
N ILE A 277 -16.93 -18.05 -0.68
CA ILE A 277 -16.97 -17.29 -1.93
C ILE A 277 -15.69 -16.45 -2.11
N LEU A 278 -15.28 -15.70 -1.07
CA LEU A 278 -14.04 -14.91 -1.13
C LEU A 278 -12.79 -15.81 -1.26
N ARG A 279 -12.80 -16.99 -0.63
CA ARG A 279 -11.72 -17.97 -0.78
C ARG A 279 -11.62 -18.47 -2.23
N ARG A 280 -12.75 -18.75 -2.88
CA ARG A 280 -12.79 -19.14 -4.30
C ARG A 280 -12.31 -18.03 -5.22
N LEU A 281 -12.68 -16.77 -4.95
CA LEU A 281 -12.17 -15.61 -5.68
C LEU A 281 -10.64 -15.53 -5.63
N LYS A 282 -10.06 -15.74 -4.42
CA LYS A 282 -8.60 -15.76 -4.22
C LYS A 282 -7.95 -16.92 -4.98
N ALA A 283 -8.51 -18.12 -4.86
CA ALA A 283 -8.01 -19.31 -5.53
C ALA A 283 -8.10 -19.22 -7.07
N GLY A 284 -9.13 -18.54 -7.59
CA GLY A 284 -9.34 -18.28 -9.00
C GLY A 284 -8.58 -17.06 -9.56
N PHE A 285 -7.65 -16.49 -8.81
CA PHE A 285 -6.91 -15.29 -9.23
C PHE A 285 -7.82 -14.12 -9.64
N ARG A 286 -8.90 -13.92 -8.90
CA ARG A 286 -9.87 -12.83 -9.10
C ARG A 286 -9.94 -11.86 -7.91
N TYR A 287 -9.14 -12.07 -6.90
CA TYR A 287 -8.98 -11.22 -5.71
C TYR A 287 -7.50 -10.91 -5.53
N HIS A 288 -7.11 -9.73 -5.96
CA HIS A 288 -5.73 -9.29 -6.00
C HIS A 288 -5.45 -8.28 -4.89
N GLN A 289 -4.30 -8.40 -4.25
CA GLN A 289 -3.86 -7.46 -3.23
C GLN A 289 -2.41 -7.03 -3.49
N ASP A 290 -2.18 -5.73 -3.52
CA ASP A 290 -0.86 -5.09 -3.48
C ASP A 290 -0.86 -4.16 -2.25
N VAL A 291 -0.48 -4.72 -1.10
CA VAL A 291 -0.64 -4.06 0.20
C VAL A 291 0.66 -4.09 1.00
N TRP A 292 0.98 -3.00 1.73
CA TRP A 292 2.23 -2.79 2.47
C TRP A 292 2.03 -2.31 3.91
#